data_94ab22c671a6b5f2e3d540f0cebabaf4
#
_entry.id   94ab22c671a6b5f2e3d540f0cebabaf4
#
_cell.length_a   1.000
_cell.length_b   1.000
_cell.length_c   1.000
_cell.angle_alpha   90.00
_cell.angle_beta   90.00
_cell.angle_gamma   90.00
#
_symmetry.space_group_name_H-M   'P 1'
#
loop_
_entity.id
_entity.type
_entity.pdbx_description
1 polymer ?
#
loop_
_entity_poly.entity_id
_entity_poly.type
_entity_poly.pdbx_seq_one_letter_code
_entity_poly.pdbx_strand_id
1 'polypeptide(L)'
;MSENSINVVNVSKKFRLYHEKRTSIFEALSGNINQKSYYETLQVLKNISFNVKKGETFGIVGRNGSGKSTLLRILSRIYQPDTGTIETTGSVVPLLALGLGFHPDLTAITNIYQSSILLGISKKQIVEKTDDIIKFAELEKFADTKLKNFSSGMAMRLAFACAVQVDPAVLLLDEVVAVGDMNFQKKCKLVMKDFKKRGKSIV
;
A
#
# COMPACT_ATOMS: atom_id res chain seq x y z
N MET A 1 26.47 5.66 8.32
CA MET A 1 25.09 5.73 7.81
C MET A 1 24.74 4.36 7.26
N SER A 2 23.55 3.81 7.57
CA SER A 2 23.13 2.50 7.02
C SER A 2 23.16 2.51 5.50
N GLU A 3 23.82 1.52 4.88
CA GLU A 3 23.86 1.31 3.43
C GLU A 3 22.50 0.80 2.91
N ASN A 4 21.68 0.27 3.82
CA ASN A 4 20.39 -0.30 3.51
C ASN A 4 19.24 0.71 3.66
N SER A 5 18.28 0.65 2.74
CA SER A 5 17.01 1.36 2.82
C SER A 5 15.98 0.57 3.63
N ILE A 6 16.04 -0.76 3.58
CA ILE A 6 15.22 -1.68 4.37
C ILE A 6 16.11 -2.79 4.92
N ASN A 7 15.87 -3.16 6.18
CA ASN A 7 16.46 -4.32 6.83
C ASN A 7 15.35 -5.13 7.51
N VAL A 8 15.18 -6.38 7.11
CA VAL A 8 14.17 -7.32 7.62
C VAL A 8 14.89 -8.49 8.27
N VAL A 9 14.60 -8.76 9.55
CA VAL A 9 15.29 -9.80 10.32
C VAL A 9 14.26 -10.71 11.00
N ASN A 10 14.23 -11.98 10.61
CA ASN A 10 13.44 -13.08 11.21
C ASN A 10 11.94 -12.77 11.37
N VAL A 11 11.37 -12.04 10.41
CA VAL A 11 9.97 -11.63 10.45
C VAL A 11 9.05 -12.81 10.21
N SER A 12 8.09 -12.99 11.12
CA SER A 12 7.01 -13.97 10.98
C SER A 12 5.65 -13.32 11.21
N LYS A 13 4.61 -13.86 10.57
CA LYS A 13 3.22 -13.39 10.69
C LYS A 13 2.25 -14.54 10.64
N LYS A 14 1.31 -14.55 11.60
CA LYS A 14 0.20 -15.49 11.69
C LYS A 14 -1.13 -14.73 11.69
N PHE A 15 -2.15 -15.35 11.15
CA PHE A 15 -3.52 -14.87 11.24
C PHE A 15 -4.40 -15.95 11.85
N ARG A 16 -5.43 -15.52 12.59
CA ARG A 16 -6.47 -16.42 13.10
C ARG A 16 -7.63 -16.42 12.12
N LEU A 17 -7.91 -17.59 11.54
CA LEU A 17 -9.09 -17.81 10.71
C LEU A 17 -10.20 -18.33 11.62
N TYR A 18 -11.24 -17.53 11.78
CA TYR A 18 -12.43 -17.95 12.53
C TYR A 18 -13.38 -18.68 11.58
N HIS A 19 -13.71 -19.92 11.92
CA HIS A 19 -14.74 -20.66 11.19
C HIS A 19 -16.06 -20.47 11.91
N GLU A 20 -17.13 -20.12 11.16
CA GLU A 20 -18.47 -20.07 11.73
C GLU A 20 -18.90 -21.47 12.18
N LYS A 21 -19.24 -21.59 13.45
CA LYS A 21 -19.90 -22.78 13.95
C LYS A 21 -21.26 -22.88 13.27
N ARG A 22 -21.51 -23.93 12.51
CA ARG A 22 -22.88 -24.37 12.26
C ARG A 22 -23.40 -24.94 13.59
N THR A 23 -23.90 -24.08 14.47
CA THR A 23 -24.60 -24.50 15.67
C THR A 23 -25.87 -25.18 15.24
N SER A 24 -25.93 -26.51 15.37
CA SER A 24 -27.16 -27.26 15.28
C SER A 24 -28.09 -26.76 16.40
N ILE A 25 -29.38 -26.51 16.07
CA ILE A 25 -30.40 -26.12 17.03
C ILE A 25 -30.42 -27.07 18.25
N PHE A 26 -30.01 -28.32 18.06
CA PHE A 26 -29.86 -29.32 19.11
C PHE A 26 -28.71 -29.05 20.11
N GLU A 27 -27.59 -28.50 19.66
CA GLU A 27 -26.46 -28.14 20.54
C GLU A 27 -26.78 -26.90 21.37
N ALA A 28 -27.60 -25.97 20.84
CA ALA A 28 -28.05 -24.80 21.58
C ALA A 28 -29.02 -25.15 22.73
N LEU A 29 -29.79 -26.22 22.56
CA LEU A 29 -30.76 -26.70 23.56
C LEU A 29 -30.13 -27.59 24.66
N SER A 30 -29.01 -28.24 24.37
CA SER A 30 -28.36 -29.18 25.31
C SER A 30 -27.47 -28.52 26.37
N GLY A 31 -27.29 -27.19 26.37
CA GLY A 31 -26.53 -26.45 27.37
C GLY A 31 -25.01 -26.74 27.41
N ASN A 32 -24.52 -27.61 26.54
CA ASN A 32 -23.12 -28.02 26.50
C ASN A 32 -22.34 -27.17 25.51
N ILE A 33 -22.27 -25.85 25.78
CA ILE A 33 -21.47 -24.92 25.01
C ILE A 33 -20.00 -25.13 25.35
N ASN A 34 -19.38 -26.11 24.71
CA ASN A 34 -17.91 -26.21 24.72
C ASN A 34 -17.37 -25.01 23.93
N GLN A 35 -17.01 -23.95 24.65
CA GLN A 35 -16.37 -22.72 24.15
C GLN A 35 -14.93 -22.99 23.64
N LYS A 36 -14.72 -24.00 22.81
CA LYS A 36 -13.46 -24.08 22.08
C LYS A 36 -13.54 -23.05 20.96
N SER A 37 -12.75 -21.98 21.08
CA SER A 37 -12.56 -21.01 20.01
C SER A 37 -12.16 -21.72 18.74
N TYR A 38 -13.10 -21.83 17.79
CA TYR A 38 -12.84 -22.45 16.49
C TYR A 38 -12.09 -21.45 15.60
N TYR A 39 -10.81 -21.28 15.86
CA TYR A 39 -9.94 -20.61 14.94
C TYR A 39 -8.78 -21.53 14.56
N GLU A 40 -8.47 -21.52 13.29
CA GLU A 40 -7.24 -22.10 12.77
C GLU A 40 -6.16 -21.00 12.69
N THR A 41 -4.93 -21.33 13.07
CA THR A 41 -3.82 -20.40 12.93
C THR A 41 -3.13 -20.62 11.59
N LEU A 42 -3.28 -19.66 10.68
CA LEU A 42 -2.59 -19.65 9.40
C LEU A 42 -1.27 -18.89 9.53
N GLN A 43 -0.15 -19.60 9.39
CA GLN A 43 1.18 -18.96 9.33
C GLN A 43 1.48 -18.53 7.90
N VAL A 44 1.45 -17.21 7.66
CA VAL A 44 1.62 -16.62 6.33
C VAL A 44 3.08 -16.29 6.03
N LEU A 45 3.83 -15.79 7.03
CA LEU A 45 5.26 -15.53 6.91
C LEU A 45 5.99 -16.30 8.00
N LYS A 46 7.16 -16.88 7.66
CA LYS A 46 7.97 -17.67 8.59
C LYS A 46 9.44 -17.31 8.43
N ASN A 47 10.00 -16.63 9.46
CA ASN A 47 11.43 -16.28 9.58
C ASN A 47 12.00 -15.63 8.31
N ILE A 48 11.31 -14.63 7.77
CA ILE A 48 11.76 -13.92 6.57
C ILE A 48 12.86 -12.92 6.95
N SER A 49 14.00 -12.99 6.25
CA SER A 49 15.12 -12.07 6.42
C SER A 49 15.69 -11.67 5.06
N PHE A 50 15.86 -10.37 4.83
CA PHE A 50 16.51 -9.80 3.66
C PHE A 50 16.85 -8.32 3.89
N ASN A 51 17.73 -7.78 3.03
CA ASN A 51 18.08 -6.36 3.01
C ASN A 51 17.79 -5.78 1.64
N VAL A 52 17.44 -4.51 1.59
CA VAL A 52 17.35 -3.72 0.35
C VAL A 52 18.33 -2.55 0.47
N LYS A 53 19.28 -2.45 -0.45
CA LYS A 53 20.25 -1.35 -0.49
C LYS A 53 19.59 -0.06 -0.96
N LYS A 54 20.18 1.09 -0.61
CA LYS A 54 19.71 2.38 -1.14
C LYS A 54 19.83 2.40 -2.67
N GLY A 55 18.76 2.85 -3.33
CA GLY A 55 18.68 2.89 -4.81
C GLY A 55 18.46 1.53 -5.47
N GLU A 56 18.30 0.46 -4.71
CA GLU A 56 18.03 -0.86 -5.26
C GLU A 56 16.57 -1.01 -5.69
N THR A 57 16.36 -1.76 -6.78
CA THR A 57 15.06 -2.30 -7.14
C THR A 57 15.02 -3.77 -6.73
N PHE A 58 14.24 -4.10 -5.71
CA PHE A 58 14.16 -5.43 -5.13
C PHE A 58 12.82 -6.09 -5.47
N GLY A 59 12.87 -7.27 -6.09
CA GLY A 59 11.67 -8.00 -6.50
C GLY A 59 11.31 -9.13 -5.55
N ILE A 60 10.05 -9.15 -5.05
CA ILE A 60 9.50 -10.25 -4.27
C ILE A 60 8.70 -11.17 -5.20
N VAL A 61 9.20 -12.38 -5.42
CA VAL A 61 8.58 -13.36 -6.32
C VAL A 61 8.04 -14.55 -5.55
N GLY A 62 6.88 -15.05 -5.96
CA GLY A 62 6.26 -16.23 -5.34
C GLY A 62 4.86 -16.49 -5.89
N ARG A 63 4.32 -17.69 -5.60
CA ARG A 63 2.96 -18.10 -6.00
C ARG A 63 1.90 -17.20 -5.35
N ASN A 64 0.68 -17.19 -5.91
CA ASN A 64 -0.46 -16.55 -5.27
C ASN A 64 -0.71 -17.17 -3.89
N GLY A 65 -0.98 -16.33 -2.87
CA GLY A 65 -1.13 -16.77 -1.49
C GLY A 65 0.19 -17.01 -0.72
N SER A 66 1.37 -16.80 -1.32
CA SER A 66 2.66 -17.00 -0.62
C SER A 66 3.01 -15.92 0.42
N GLY A 67 2.16 -14.93 0.63
CA GLY A 67 2.37 -13.87 1.63
C GLY A 67 3.01 -12.59 1.10
N LYS A 68 3.25 -12.42 -0.21
CA LYS A 68 3.86 -11.21 -0.80
C LYS A 68 3.17 -9.92 -0.35
N SER A 69 1.86 -9.82 -0.55
CA SER A 69 1.08 -8.62 -0.13
C SER A 69 1.05 -8.45 1.40
N THR A 70 1.12 -9.54 2.17
CA THR A 70 1.25 -9.45 3.64
C THR A 70 2.60 -8.86 4.03
N LEU A 71 3.68 -9.29 3.39
CA LEU A 71 5.02 -8.74 3.61
C LEU A 71 5.07 -7.25 3.27
N LEU A 72 4.53 -6.85 2.12
CA LEU A 72 4.45 -5.44 1.73
C LEU A 72 3.62 -4.62 2.74
N ARG A 73 2.50 -5.14 3.27
CA ARG A 73 1.71 -4.48 4.32
C ARG A 73 2.47 -4.34 5.64
N ILE A 74 3.36 -5.28 5.96
CA ILE A 74 4.24 -5.16 7.13
C ILE A 74 5.33 -4.11 6.87
N LEU A 75 5.95 -4.09 5.69
CA LEU A 75 6.92 -3.06 5.29
C LEU A 75 6.31 -1.64 5.32
N SER A 76 5.03 -1.50 4.98
CA SER A 76 4.27 -0.24 5.06
C SER A 76 3.72 0.07 6.45
N ARG A 77 4.04 -0.73 7.46
CA ARG A 77 3.55 -0.59 8.85
C ARG A 77 2.02 -0.66 9.01
N ILE A 78 1.31 -1.19 8.00
CA ILE A 78 -0.13 -1.49 8.08
C ILE A 78 -0.35 -2.68 9.02
N TYR A 79 0.52 -3.69 8.96
CA TYR A 79 0.54 -4.80 9.90
C TYR A 79 1.81 -4.80 10.74
N GLN A 80 1.68 -5.20 12.01
CA GLN A 80 2.84 -5.50 12.86
C GLN A 80 3.26 -6.97 12.64
N PRO A 81 4.57 -7.28 12.57
CA PRO A 81 5.04 -8.65 12.62
C PRO A 81 4.75 -9.26 14.00
N ASP A 82 4.59 -10.58 14.09
CA ASP A 82 4.45 -11.28 15.37
C ASP A 82 5.81 -11.54 16.01
N THR A 83 6.84 -11.75 15.18
CA THR A 83 8.25 -11.87 15.61
C THR A 83 9.16 -11.21 14.57
N GLY A 84 10.39 -10.90 14.98
CA GLY A 84 11.38 -10.25 14.14
C GLY A 84 11.27 -8.74 14.13
N THR A 85 12.15 -8.09 13.38
CA THR A 85 12.25 -6.63 13.30
C THR A 85 12.33 -6.14 11.86
N ILE A 86 11.82 -4.93 11.65
CA ILE A 86 11.92 -4.21 10.37
C ILE A 86 12.41 -2.79 10.64
N GLU A 87 13.51 -2.46 10.00
CA GLU A 87 14.08 -1.12 10.01
C GLU A 87 14.01 -0.54 8.61
N THR A 88 13.59 0.72 8.51
CA THR A 88 13.53 1.46 7.24
C THR A 88 14.23 2.80 7.38
N THR A 89 15.00 3.18 6.36
CA THR A 89 15.70 4.47 6.32
C THR A 89 14.91 5.43 5.41
N GLY A 90 14.37 6.51 6.01
CA GLY A 90 13.55 7.50 5.29
C GLY A 90 12.08 7.11 5.16
N SER A 91 11.35 7.88 4.34
CA SER A 91 9.92 7.70 4.13
C SER A 91 9.61 6.50 3.23
N VAL A 92 8.64 5.69 3.63
CA VAL A 92 8.14 4.54 2.87
C VAL A 92 6.72 4.84 2.42
N VAL A 93 6.48 4.81 1.11
CA VAL A 93 5.13 5.01 0.54
C VAL A 93 4.68 3.74 -0.16
N PRO A 94 3.59 3.12 0.31
CA PRO A 94 2.99 1.97 -0.35
C PRO A 94 2.05 2.41 -1.48
N LEU A 95 2.29 1.95 -2.70
CA LEU A 95 1.28 2.01 -3.76
C LEU A 95 0.19 0.92 -3.63
N LEU A 96 0.32 0.04 -2.63
CA LEU A 96 -0.70 -0.95 -2.23
C LEU A 96 -2.03 -0.33 -1.80
N ALA A 97 -1.95 0.87 -1.27
CA ALA A 97 -3.08 1.63 -0.75
C ALA A 97 -3.38 2.84 -1.66
N LEU A 98 -3.32 2.63 -2.99
CA LEU A 98 -3.72 3.66 -3.93
C LEU A 98 -5.14 4.14 -3.60
N GLY A 99 -5.27 5.46 -3.38
CA GLY A 99 -6.52 6.05 -2.94
C GLY A 99 -6.75 5.98 -1.41
N LEU A 100 -5.72 5.71 -0.61
CA LEU A 100 -5.83 5.81 0.85
C LEU A 100 -6.35 7.19 1.25
N GLY A 101 -7.44 7.20 2.02
CA GLY A 101 -8.12 8.44 2.43
C GLY A 101 -9.01 9.05 1.35
N PHE A 102 -9.19 8.43 0.20
CA PHE A 102 -10.12 8.91 -0.81
C PHE A 102 -11.56 8.72 -0.34
N HIS A 103 -12.34 9.80 -0.46
CA HIS A 103 -13.76 9.81 -0.13
C HIS A 103 -14.61 10.09 -1.37
N PRO A 104 -15.60 9.24 -1.70
CA PRO A 104 -16.37 9.36 -2.93
C PRO A 104 -17.11 10.67 -3.11
N ASP A 105 -17.59 11.25 -2.02
CA ASP A 105 -18.40 12.49 -2.05
C ASP A 105 -17.57 13.78 -2.06
N LEU A 106 -16.26 13.70 -1.96
CA LEU A 106 -15.35 14.84 -2.04
C LEU A 106 -14.79 15.01 -3.46
N THR A 107 -14.39 16.24 -3.79
CA THR A 107 -13.77 16.57 -5.09
C THR A 107 -12.36 15.97 -5.21
N ALA A 108 -11.82 15.93 -6.43
CA ALA A 108 -10.44 15.47 -6.64
C ALA A 108 -9.44 16.32 -5.82
N ILE A 109 -9.56 17.62 -5.83
CA ILE A 109 -8.70 18.53 -5.04
C ILE A 109 -8.77 18.18 -3.55
N THR A 110 -9.98 18.01 -3.00
CA THR A 110 -10.14 17.68 -1.57
C THR A 110 -9.54 16.31 -1.25
N ASN A 111 -9.69 15.33 -2.15
CA ASN A 111 -9.08 14.01 -2.00
C ASN A 111 -7.55 14.07 -2.08
N ILE A 112 -6.96 14.91 -2.95
CA ILE A 112 -5.51 15.16 -2.97
C ILE A 112 -5.05 15.66 -1.59
N TYR A 113 -5.76 16.62 -1.00
CA TYR A 113 -5.42 17.14 0.32
C TYR A 113 -5.44 16.05 1.39
N GLN A 114 -6.51 15.27 1.47
CA GLN A 114 -6.66 14.21 2.48
C GLN A 114 -5.59 13.13 2.32
N SER A 115 -5.41 12.61 1.11
CA SER A 115 -4.43 11.56 0.83
C SER A 115 -3.01 12.05 1.09
N SER A 116 -2.67 13.27 0.67
CA SER A 116 -1.33 13.83 0.86
C SER A 116 -0.99 14.04 2.34
N ILE A 117 -1.94 14.49 3.16
CA ILE A 117 -1.75 14.58 4.63
C ILE A 117 -1.48 13.20 5.23
N LEU A 118 -2.25 12.18 4.83
CA LEU A 118 -2.05 10.81 5.31
C LEU A 118 -0.69 10.22 4.88
N LEU A 119 -0.18 10.67 3.74
CA LEU A 119 1.17 10.32 3.26
C LEU A 119 2.28 11.17 3.90
N GLY A 120 1.93 12.10 4.82
CA GLY A 120 2.90 12.89 5.58
C GLY A 120 3.37 14.16 4.89
N ILE A 121 2.69 14.64 3.84
CA ILE A 121 3.00 15.91 3.17
C ILE A 121 2.45 17.07 4.01
N SER A 122 3.23 18.14 4.19
CA SER A 122 2.77 19.35 4.86
C SER A 122 1.74 20.11 4.02
N LYS A 123 0.80 20.82 4.68
CA LYS A 123 -0.24 21.60 3.99
C LYS A 123 0.33 22.59 2.95
N LYS A 124 1.45 23.24 3.27
CA LYS A 124 2.12 24.17 2.34
C LYS A 124 2.54 23.46 1.06
N GLN A 125 3.23 22.32 1.19
CA GLN A 125 3.67 21.52 0.04
C GLN A 125 2.50 20.97 -0.77
N ILE A 126 1.36 20.64 -0.13
CA ILE A 126 0.18 20.16 -0.85
C ILE A 126 -0.37 21.25 -1.76
N VAL A 127 -0.51 22.49 -1.27
CA VAL A 127 -0.97 23.63 -2.08
C VAL A 127 -0.08 23.82 -3.30
N GLU A 128 1.24 23.80 -3.10
CA GLU A 128 2.22 23.98 -4.18
C GLU A 128 2.19 22.87 -5.23
N LYS A 129 1.82 21.65 -4.82
CA LYS A 129 1.85 20.44 -5.69
C LYS A 129 0.49 20.05 -6.28
N THR A 130 -0.60 20.63 -5.82
CA THR A 130 -1.96 20.22 -6.23
C THR A 130 -2.14 20.28 -7.74
N ASP A 131 -1.72 21.38 -8.38
CA ASP A 131 -1.84 21.56 -9.83
C ASP A 131 -0.99 20.55 -10.61
N ASP A 132 0.22 20.27 -10.12
CA ASP A 132 1.10 19.26 -10.72
C ASP A 132 0.52 17.84 -10.59
N ILE A 133 -0.12 17.51 -9.47
CA ILE A 133 -0.80 16.23 -9.24
C ILE A 133 -1.97 16.08 -10.24
N ILE A 134 -2.82 17.10 -10.35
CA ILE A 134 -3.96 17.12 -11.29
C ILE A 134 -3.48 16.97 -12.72
N LYS A 135 -2.49 17.76 -13.13
CA LYS A 135 -1.89 17.71 -14.47
C LYS A 135 -1.24 16.36 -14.78
N PHE A 136 -0.50 15.81 -13.81
CA PHE A 136 0.10 14.48 -13.98
C PHE A 136 -0.98 13.40 -14.20
N ALA A 137 -2.07 13.47 -13.43
CA ALA A 137 -3.21 12.55 -13.54
C ALA A 137 -4.05 12.76 -14.80
N GLU A 138 -3.86 13.89 -15.55
CA GLU A 138 -4.66 14.30 -16.72
C GLU A 138 -6.14 14.50 -16.35
N LEU A 139 -6.36 15.22 -15.24
CA LEU A 139 -7.68 15.44 -14.64
C LEU A 139 -8.04 16.91 -14.49
N GLU A 140 -7.43 17.81 -15.27
CA GLU A 140 -7.63 19.26 -15.18
C GLU A 140 -9.11 19.65 -15.29
N LYS A 141 -9.86 19.01 -16.19
CA LYS A 141 -11.29 19.25 -16.39
C LYS A 141 -12.19 18.68 -15.27
N PHE A 142 -11.62 17.87 -14.40
CA PHE A 142 -12.35 17.13 -13.35
C PHE A 142 -11.89 17.49 -11.94
N ALA A 143 -11.07 18.54 -11.79
CA ALA A 143 -10.46 18.93 -10.53
C ALA A 143 -11.51 19.16 -9.42
N ASP A 144 -12.62 19.81 -9.74
CA ASP A 144 -13.73 20.10 -8.83
C ASP A 144 -14.86 19.03 -8.87
N THR A 145 -14.63 17.93 -9.59
CA THR A 145 -15.62 16.85 -9.71
C THR A 145 -15.47 15.88 -8.54
N LYS A 146 -16.60 15.43 -7.98
CA LYS A 146 -16.65 14.42 -6.91
C LYS A 146 -16.13 13.09 -7.42
N LEU A 147 -15.35 12.39 -6.58
CA LEU A 147 -14.67 11.16 -6.94
C LEU A 147 -15.63 10.01 -7.31
N LYS A 148 -16.86 10.00 -6.77
CA LYS A 148 -17.90 9.04 -7.16
C LYS A 148 -18.29 9.10 -8.64
N ASN A 149 -18.00 10.22 -9.32
CA ASN A 149 -18.27 10.40 -10.74
C ASN A 149 -17.04 10.00 -11.61
N PHE A 150 -15.96 9.56 -11.00
CA PHE A 150 -14.77 9.13 -11.71
C PHE A 150 -14.92 7.68 -12.19
N SER A 151 -14.32 7.38 -13.34
CA SER A 151 -14.03 5.98 -13.68
C SER A 151 -12.97 5.41 -12.73
N SER A 152 -12.91 4.08 -12.60
CA SER A 152 -11.86 3.43 -11.82
C SER A 152 -10.47 3.84 -12.29
N GLY A 153 -10.26 3.98 -13.60
CA GLY A 153 -9.00 4.46 -14.18
C GLY A 153 -8.66 5.90 -13.77
N MET A 154 -9.62 6.82 -13.74
CA MET A 154 -9.42 8.20 -13.29
C MET A 154 -9.02 8.24 -11.81
N ALA A 155 -9.74 7.51 -10.96
CA ALA A 155 -9.43 7.43 -9.53
C ALA A 155 -8.02 6.85 -9.28
N MET A 156 -7.65 5.82 -10.01
CA MET A 156 -6.32 5.20 -9.91
C MET A 156 -5.20 6.13 -10.41
N ARG A 157 -5.42 6.89 -11.50
CA ARG A 157 -4.46 7.89 -11.97
C ARG A 157 -4.22 8.98 -10.93
N LEU A 158 -5.30 9.48 -10.31
CA LEU A 158 -5.21 10.46 -9.23
C LEU A 158 -4.42 9.92 -8.03
N ALA A 159 -4.74 8.71 -7.60
CA ALA A 159 -4.09 8.05 -6.47
C ALA A 159 -2.59 7.83 -6.70
N PHE A 160 -2.22 7.39 -7.91
CA PHE A 160 -0.82 7.25 -8.31
C PHE A 160 -0.10 8.60 -8.33
N ALA A 161 -0.73 9.64 -8.89
CA ALA A 161 -0.19 10.98 -8.93
C ALA A 161 0.11 11.52 -7.52
N CYS A 162 -0.82 11.35 -6.57
CA CYS A 162 -0.60 11.72 -5.17
C CYS A 162 0.63 10.99 -4.59
N ALA A 163 0.70 9.68 -4.77
CA ALA A 163 1.74 8.87 -4.16
C ALA A 163 3.16 9.20 -4.68
N VAL A 164 3.31 9.50 -5.97
CA VAL A 164 4.64 9.81 -6.55
C VAL A 164 5.12 11.22 -6.22
N GLN A 165 4.22 12.14 -5.91
CA GLN A 165 4.59 13.51 -5.52
C GLN A 165 5.12 13.64 -4.08
N VAL A 166 4.98 12.59 -3.25
CA VAL A 166 5.57 12.54 -1.89
C VAL A 166 7.10 12.48 -1.92
N ASP A 167 7.69 12.06 -3.05
CA ASP A 167 9.13 11.82 -3.20
C ASP A 167 9.71 10.88 -2.10
N PRO A 168 9.19 9.67 -1.94
CA PRO A 168 9.61 8.76 -0.87
C PRO A 168 11.05 8.29 -1.05
N ALA A 169 11.68 7.86 0.06
CA ALA A 169 12.95 7.16 0.02
C ALA A 169 12.79 5.71 -0.49
N VAL A 170 11.67 5.09 -0.15
CA VAL A 170 11.30 3.73 -0.57
C VAL A 170 9.87 3.71 -1.10
N LEU A 171 9.70 3.17 -2.30
CA LEU A 171 8.39 2.96 -2.93
C LEU A 171 8.06 1.46 -2.91
N LEU A 172 6.93 1.11 -2.31
CA LEU A 172 6.46 -0.28 -2.29
C LEU A 172 5.37 -0.45 -3.37
N LEU A 173 5.60 -1.40 -4.29
CA LEU A 173 4.70 -1.70 -5.40
C LEU A 173 4.07 -3.07 -5.19
N ASP A 174 2.77 -3.19 -5.44
CA ASP A 174 2.13 -4.49 -5.68
C ASP A 174 1.95 -4.68 -7.21
N GLU A 175 1.41 -5.79 -7.63
CA GLU A 175 1.11 -6.12 -9.05
C GLU A 175 0.33 -5.02 -9.83
N VAL A 176 -0.19 -4.02 -9.12
CA VAL A 176 -1.08 -2.95 -9.63
C VAL A 176 -0.35 -1.85 -10.42
N VAL A 177 0.91 -2.02 -10.84
CA VAL A 177 1.61 -0.99 -11.64
C VAL A 177 1.02 -0.81 -13.05
N ALA A 178 0.11 -1.68 -13.48
CA ALA A 178 -0.65 -1.56 -14.72
C ALA A 178 -1.88 -0.62 -14.58
N VAL A 179 -1.68 0.55 -13.96
CA VAL A 179 -2.73 1.55 -13.74
C VAL A 179 -3.01 2.36 -15.00
N GLY A 180 -4.29 2.53 -15.33
CA GLY A 180 -4.72 3.38 -16.44
C GLY A 180 -4.49 2.76 -17.82
N ASP A 181 -4.57 3.60 -18.84
CA ASP A 181 -4.33 3.22 -20.23
C ASP A 181 -2.83 3.08 -20.56
N MET A 182 -2.51 2.62 -21.78
CA MET A 182 -1.14 2.40 -22.23
C MET A 182 -0.25 3.66 -22.13
N ASN A 183 -0.83 4.86 -22.32
CA ASN A 183 -0.08 6.10 -22.26
C ASN A 183 0.27 6.47 -20.83
N PHE A 184 -0.68 6.32 -19.91
CA PHE A 184 -0.43 6.53 -18.49
C PHE A 184 0.57 5.52 -17.92
N GLN A 185 0.51 4.25 -18.35
CA GLN A 185 1.50 3.23 -17.97
C GLN A 185 2.92 3.60 -18.43
N LYS A 186 3.08 4.23 -19.61
CA LYS A 186 4.38 4.77 -20.05
C LYS A 186 4.86 5.88 -19.11
N LYS A 187 3.98 6.81 -18.69
CA LYS A 187 4.30 7.84 -17.68
C LYS A 187 4.76 7.22 -16.37
N CYS A 188 4.02 6.22 -15.85
CA CYS A 188 4.41 5.51 -14.64
C CYS A 188 5.81 4.90 -14.75
N LYS A 189 6.11 4.23 -15.86
CA LYS A 189 7.46 3.67 -16.12
C LYS A 189 8.56 4.72 -16.15
N LEU A 190 8.29 5.91 -16.71
CA LEU A 190 9.27 7.01 -16.70
C LEU A 190 9.52 7.52 -15.27
N VAL A 191 8.48 7.67 -14.47
CA VAL A 191 8.59 8.03 -13.03
C VAL A 191 9.44 7.01 -12.29
N MET A 192 9.18 5.70 -12.47
CA MET A 192 9.99 4.66 -11.82
C MET A 192 11.47 4.72 -12.21
N LYS A 193 11.75 4.98 -13.50
CA LYS A 193 13.13 5.17 -13.98
C LYS A 193 13.79 6.41 -13.34
N ASP A 194 13.04 7.50 -13.17
CA ASP A 194 13.52 8.70 -12.53
C ASP A 194 13.78 8.48 -11.03
N PHE A 195 12.88 7.80 -10.32
CA PHE A 195 13.10 7.39 -8.93
C PHE A 195 14.40 6.63 -8.76
N LYS A 196 14.64 5.62 -9.63
CA LYS A 196 15.89 4.85 -9.64
C LYS A 196 17.13 5.73 -9.88
N LYS A 197 17.07 6.65 -10.86
CA LYS A 197 18.17 7.58 -11.14
C LYS A 197 18.51 8.50 -9.94
N ARG A 198 17.50 8.88 -9.15
CA ARG A 198 17.65 9.69 -7.94
C ARG A 198 18.05 8.87 -6.71
N GLY A 199 18.41 7.60 -6.87
CA GLY A 199 18.87 6.74 -5.77
C GLY A 199 17.75 6.32 -4.81
N LYS A 200 16.47 6.36 -5.23
CA LYS A 200 15.34 5.88 -4.45
C LYS A 200 15.21 4.36 -4.59
N SER A 201 14.79 3.68 -3.52
CA SER A 201 14.61 2.23 -3.54
C SER A 201 13.17 1.87 -3.96
N ILE A 202 13.03 0.74 -4.66
CA ILE A 202 11.74 0.21 -5.12
C ILE A 202 11.63 -1.26 -4.70
N VAL A 203 10.52 -1.66 -4.09
CA VAL A 203 10.25 -3.04 -3.71
C VAL A 203 8.92 -3.49 -4.29
#